data_dfc312af19c5c19af0c31a3c7a068017
#
_entry.id   dfc312af19c5c19af0c31a3c7a068017
#
_cell.length_a   1.000
_cell.length_b   1.000
_cell.length_c   1.000
_cell.angle_alpha   90.00
_cell.angle_beta   90.00
_cell.angle_gamma   90.00
#
_symmetry.space_group_name_H-M   'P 1'
#
loop_
_entity.id
_entity.type
_entity.pdbx_description
1 polymer ?
#
loop_
_entity_poly.entity_id
_entity_poly.type
_entity_poly.pdbx_seq_one_letter_code
_entity_poly.pdbx_strand_id
1 'polypeptide(L)' 'MIKIDFEVDTAYGKFADALYFYDDVVPADDVLEAMKQERVNNWIAIVSAPSVEPTPQE' A
#
# COMPACT_ATOMS: atom_id res chain seq x y z
N MET A 1 -20.06 -4.29 3.53
CA MET A 1 -18.61 -4.11 3.31
C MET A 1 -18.38 -2.89 2.42
N ILE A 2 -17.40 -2.08 2.79
CA ILE A 2 -17.08 -0.88 2.04
C ILE A 2 -15.73 -1.11 1.37
N LYS A 3 -15.63 -0.76 0.11
CA LYS A 3 -14.37 -0.84 -0.63
C LYS A 3 -13.98 0.56 -1.06
N ILE A 4 -12.76 0.96 -0.74
CA ILE A 4 -12.26 2.28 -1.11
C ILE A 4 -11.06 2.08 -2.02
N ASP A 5 -11.21 2.43 -3.29
CA ASP A 5 -10.11 2.33 -4.26
C ASP A 5 -9.26 3.58 -4.16
N PHE A 6 -7.96 3.43 -4.35
CA PHE A 6 -7.09 4.60 -4.37
C PHE A 6 -5.90 4.34 -5.28
N GLU A 7 -5.31 5.42 -5.76
CA GLU A 7 -4.13 5.37 -6.59
C GLU A 7 -3.15 6.42 -6.13
N VAL A 8 -1.87 6.10 -6.20
CA VAL A 8 -0.82 7.03 -5.82
C VAL A 8 0.26 6.97 -6.88
N ASP A 9 0.67 8.13 -7.37
CA ASP A 9 1.78 8.21 -8.32
C ASP A 9 3.07 8.25 -7.54
N THR A 10 4.00 7.37 -7.89
CA THR A 10 5.29 7.32 -7.21
C THR A 10 6.40 7.38 -8.25
N ALA A 11 7.62 7.51 -7.78
CA ALA A 11 8.78 7.51 -8.66
C ALA A 11 8.94 6.17 -9.37
N TYR A 12 8.29 5.13 -8.88
CA TYR A 12 8.39 3.79 -9.46
C TYR A 12 7.17 3.44 -10.31
N GLY A 13 6.26 4.39 -10.48
CA GLY A 13 5.07 4.18 -11.27
C GLY A 13 3.82 4.37 -10.44
N LYS A 14 2.67 4.09 -11.03
CA LYS A 14 1.39 4.27 -10.36
C LYS A 14 1.08 3.04 -9.52
N PHE A 15 0.76 3.26 -8.27
CA PHE A 15 0.32 2.19 -7.36
C PHE A 15 -1.18 2.31 -7.15
N ALA A 16 -1.91 1.26 -7.43
CA ALA A 16 -3.36 1.22 -7.23
C ALA A 16 -3.69 0.09 -6.30
N ASP A 17 -4.58 0.34 -5.35
CA ASP A 17 -4.97 -0.66 -4.37
C ASP A 17 -6.35 -0.31 -3.85
N ALA A 18 -6.85 -1.09 -2.92
CA ALA A 18 -8.14 -0.86 -2.32
C ALA A 18 -8.11 -1.24 -0.85
N LEU A 19 -8.88 -0.52 -0.06
CA LEU A 19 -9.07 -0.83 1.36
C LEU A 19 -10.47 -1.36 1.56
N TYR A 20 -10.62 -2.38 2.37
CA TYR A 20 -11.90 -3.02 2.63
C TYR A 20 -12.24 -2.87 4.11
N PHE A 21 -13.47 -2.49 4.39
CA PHE A 21 -13.95 -2.32 5.77
C PHE A 21 -15.21 -3.15 5.93
N TYR A 22 -15.08 -4.24 6.65
CA TYR A 22 -16.16 -5.23 6.70
C TYR A 22 -17.30 -4.80 7.62
N ASP A 23 -17.05 -3.87 8.52
CA ASP A 23 -18.08 -3.40 9.43
C ASP A 23 -18.85 -2.21 8.91
N ASP A 24 -18.63 -1.84 7.66
CA ASP A 24 -19.25 -0.66 7.04
C ASP A 24 -18.92 0.61 7.82
N VAL A 25 -17.80 0.61 8.50
CA VAL A 25 -17.32 1.78 9.23
C VAL A 25 -16.00 2.21 8.61
N VAL A 26 -15.95 3.44 8.13
CA VAL A 26 -14.74 3.99 7.54
C VAL A 26 -14.03 4.83 8.58
N PRO A 27 -12.73 4.64 8.80
CA PRO A 27 -12.00 5.44 9.79
C PRO A 27 -11.98 6.90 9.40
N ALA A 28 -11.57 7.74 10.35
CA ALA A 28 -11.41 9.16 10.07
C ALA A 28 -10.38 9.37 8.96
N ASP A 29 -10.43 10.53 8.31
CA ASP A 29 -9.59 10.80 7.16
C ASP A 29 -8.11 10.64 7.46
N ASP A 30 -7.66 11.10 8.61
CA ASP A 30 -6.24 11.01 8.95
C ASP A 30 -5.82 9.55 9.12
N VAL A 31 -6.66 8.72 9.69
CA VAL A 31 -6.37 7.29 9.83
C VAL A 31 -6.39 6.63 8.46
N LEU A 32 -7.36 7.00 7.64
CA LEU A 32 -7.49 6.46 6.30
C LEU A 32 -6.26 6.78 5.46
N GLU A 33 -5.78 8.01 5.54
CA GLU A 33 -4.58 8.41 4.82
C GLU A 33 -3.35 7.64 5.31
N ALA A 34 -3.27 7.40 6.60
CA ALA A 34 -2.15 6.63 7.15
C ALA A 34 -2.18 5.19 6.63
N MET A 35 -3.36 4.61 6.51
CA MET A 35 -3.50 3.26 5.98
C MET A 35 -3.07 3.19 4.51
N LYS A 36 -3.47 4.19 3.73
CA LYS A 36 -3.07 4.25 2.33
C LYS A 36 -1.55 4.43 2.23
N GLN A 37 -1.00 5.29 3.05
CA GLN A 37 0.44 5.56 3.02
C GLN A 37 1.23 4.31 3.39
N GLU A 38 0.74 3.53 4.33
CA GLU A 38 1.39 2.30 4.71
C GLU A 38 1.42 1.32 3.54
N ARG A 39 0.31 1.22 2.80
CA ARG A 39 0.27 0.36 1.63
C ARG A 39 1.28 0.78 0.59
N VAL A 40 1.35 2.09 0.35
CA VAL A 40 2.30 2.65 -0.61
C VAL A 40 3.73 2.37 -0.16
N ASN A 41 4.02 2.59 1.13
CA ASN A 41 5.36 2.38 1.65
C ASN A 41 5.79 0.93 1.52
N ASN A 42 4.89 -0.01 1.79
CA ASN A 42 5.20 -1.42 1.64
C ASN A 42 5.50 -1.77 0.20
N TRP A 43 4.71 -1.23 -0.72
CA TRP A 43 4.93 -1.48 -2.15
C TRP A 43 6.26 -0.89 -2.61
N ILE A 44 6.56 0.34 -2.17
CA ILE A 44 7.82 0.99 -2.54
C ILE A 44 8.99 0.17 -2.00
N ALA A 45 8.87 -0.36 -0.80
CA ALA A 45 9.94 -1.18 -0.24
C ALA A 45 10.19 -2.41 -1.09
N ILE A 46 9.15 -2.97 -1.67
CA ILE A 46 9.29 -4.13 -2.53
C ILE A 46 9.93 -3.77 -3.86
N VAL A 47 9.43 -2.71 -4.52
CA VAL A 47 9.90 -2.38 -5.86
C VAL A 47 11.24 -1.69 -5.86
N SER A 48 11.62 -1.07 -4.75
CA SER A 48 12.91 -0.41 -4.65
C SER A 48 13.97 -1.29 -3.99
N ALA A 49 13.60 -2.48 -3.56
CA ALA A 49 14.57 -3.37 -2.94
C ALA A 49 15.65 -3.73 -3.94
N PRO A 50 16.86 -3.88 -3.51
CA PRO A 50 17.92 -4.31 -4.40
C PRO A 50 17.55 -5.65 -4.95
N SER A 51 17.82 -5.84 -6.16
CA SER A 51 17.40 -7.05 -6.73
C SER A 51 18.34 -8.15 -6.41
N VAL A 52 18.86 -8.18 -5.41
CA VAL A 52 19.66 -9.14 -5.03
C VAL A 52 19.02 -10.25 -4.72
N GLU A 53 18.81 -10.75 -4.82
CA GLU A 53 18.24 -11.69 -4.44
C GLU A 53 18.56 -12.23 -3.56
N PRO A 54 18.18 -12.74 -3.35
CA PRO A 54 18.08 -13.22 -2.37
C PRO A 54 18.93 -14.14 -2.01
N THR A 55 19.30 -14.37 -1.58
CA THR A 55 20.09 -15.07 -1.28
C THR A 55 19.85 -15.91 -0.57
N PRO A 56 19.97 -16.56 -0.51
CA PRO A 56 19.65 -17.36 0.06
C PRO A 56 20.20 -17.62 1.08
N GLN A 57 20.14 -17.69 1.59
CA GLN A 57 20.48 -17.87 2.42
C GLN A 57 20.66 -18.80 2.66
N GLU A 58 20.80 -19.31 2.42
CA GLU A 58 20.93 -20.12 2.56
C GLU A 58 21.17 -20.44 3.06
#